data_0cad3074ed645807aeae5c6bd4f801e7
#
_entry.id   0cad3074ed645807aeae5c6bd4f801e7
#
_cell.length_a   1.000
_cell.length_b   1.000
_cell.length_c   1.000
_cell.angle_alpha   90.00
_cell.angle_beta   90.00
_cell.angle_gamma   90.00
#
_symmetry.space_group_name_H-M   'P 1'
#
loop_
_entity.id
_entity.type
_entity.pdbx_description
1 polymer ?
#
loop_
_entity_poly.entity_id
_entity_poly.type
_entity_poly.pdbx_seq_one_letter_code
_entity_poly.pdbx_strand_id
1 'polypeptide(L)'
;MNHGIYDLSRENSNYENSIEINALSKFKFLNLFEDLALTSNSLIKKEIWINTSEAEIFPALNPSYEISKSLIGQLISFKKNLQDKDTKKKFIIKKIILGPFKSELNPIGIMSPKFVSEKIYDLANSKNYLIIISPNPLTYLLFPLKEFFNFLYCQIIYNYKS
;
A
#
# COMPACT_ATOMS: atom_id res chain seq x y z
N MET A 1 -8.86 0.79 3.19
CA MET A 1 -9.13 2.07 2.50
C MET A 1 -9.00 1.90 1.01
N ASN A 2 -10.04 2.25 0.28
CA ASN A 2 -10.09 2.11 -1.18
C ASN A 2 -10.53 3.44 -1.81
N HIS A 3 -9.81 4.51 -1.51
CA HIS A 3 -10.06 5.85 -2.04
C HIS A 3 -8.88 6.25 -2.92
N GLY A 4 -9.15 6.82 -4.09
CA GLY A 4 -8.13 7.27 -5.01
C GLY A 4 -8.74 7.98 -6.22
N ILE A 5 -7.94 8.77 -6.91
CA ILE A 5 -8.29 9.40 -8.18
C ILE A 5 -7.35 8.93 -9.28
N TYR A 6 -7.88 8.90 -10.49
CA TYR A 6 -7.17 8.63 -11.73
C TYR A 6 -7.59 9.71 -12.73
N ASP A 7 -6.80 10.77 -12.83
CA ASP A 7 -7.08 11.91 -13.68
C ASP A 7 -6.15 11.90 -14.90
N LEU A 8 -6.73 12.04 -16.08
CA LEU A 8 -6.03 12.02 -17.38
C LEU A 8 -5.65 13.42 -17.87
N SER A 9 -6.04 14.48 -17.17
CA SER A 9 -5.66 15.83 -17.59
C SER A 9 -4.17 16.07 -17.39
N ARG A 10 -3.56 16.90 -18.23
CA ARG A 10 -2.11 17.16 -18.23
C ARG A 10 -1.71 18.37 -17.40
N GLU A 11 -2.59 18.86 -16.53
CA GLU A 11 -2.34 20.05 -15.72
C GLU A 11 -1.47 19.74 -14.49
N ASN A 12 -0.62 20.68 -14.09
CA ASN A 12 0.24 20.53 -12.90
C ASN A 12 -0.54 20.35 -11.60
N SER A 13 -1.75 20.96 -11.50
CA SER A 13 -2.66 20.76 -10.37
C SER A 13 -3.03 19.30 -10.10
N ASN A 14 -2.95 18.44 -11.11
CA ASN A 14 -3.28 17.02 -10.98
C ASN A 14 -2.23 16.20 -10.25
N TYR A 15 -0.96 16.59 -10.32
CA TYR A 15 0.09 15.92 -9.55
C TYR A 15 -0.12 16.17 -8.05
N GLU A 16 -0.37 17.41 -7.65
CA GLU A 16 -0.62 17.77 -6.26
C GLU A 16 -1.87 17.06 -5.71
N ASN A 17 -2.98 17.11 -6.44
CA ASN A 17 -4.21 16.43 -6.07
C ASN A 17 -4.03 14.91 -5.99
N SER A 18 -3.34 14.31 -6.95
CA SER A 18 -3.07 12.86 -6.95
C SER A 18 -2.19 12.47 -5.77
N ILE A 19 -1.18 13.25 -5.44
CA ILE A 19 -0.31 13.01 -4.28
C ILE A 19 -1.10 13.17 -2.98
N GLU A 20 -1.86 14.26 -2.83
CA GLU A 20 -2.64 14.49 -1.60
C GLU A 20 -3.68 13.39 -1.39
N ILE A 21 -4.46 13.03 -2.41
CA ILE A 21 -5.57 12.07 -2.27
C ILE A 21 -5.06 10.62 -2.23
N ASN A 22 -4.17 10.24 -3.15
CA ASN A 22 -3.73 8.84 -3.27
C ASN A 22 -2.65 8.45 -2.28
N ALA A 23 -1.86 9.41 -1.77
CA ALA A 23 -0.73 9.13 -0.89
C ALA A 23 -0.85 9.78 0.48
N LEU A 24 -0.84 11.11 0.57
CA LEU A 24 -0.71 11.80 1.86
C LEU A 24 -1.92 11.61 2.77
N SER A 25 -3.14 11.67 2.22
CA SER A 25 -4.36 11.43 3.00
C SER A 25 -4.37 10.02 3.60
N LYS A 26 -3.96 9.02 2.83
CA LYS A 26 -3.87 7.63 3.30
C LYS A 26 -2.79 7.46 4.36
N PHE A 27 -1.66 8.12 4.20
CA PHE A 27 -0.58 8.08 5.18
C PHE A 27 -0.95 8.81 6.50
N LYS A 28 -1.62 9.95 6.41
CA LYS A 28 -2.20 10.64 7.58
C LYS A 28 -3.19 9.73 8.33
N PHE A 29 -4.06 9.05 7.59
CA PHE A 29 -5.00 8.10 8.18
C PHE A 29 -4.30 6.89 8.83
N LEU A 30 -3.25 6.36 8.19
CA LEU A 30 -2.44 5.28 8.76
C LEU A 30 -1.85 5.68 10.11
N ASN A 31 -1.27 6.89 10.21
CA ASN A 31 -0.71 7.40 11.45
C ASN A 31 -1.78 7.56 12.54
N LEU A 32 -2.92 8.18 12.21
CA LEU A 32 -4.04 8.32 13.14
C LEU A 32 -4.54 6.95 13.64
N PHE A 33 -4.67 5.98 12.76
CA PHE A 33 -5.12 4.64 13.14
C PHE A 33 -4.09 3.92 14.03
N GLU A 34 -2.79 4.09 13.76
CA GLU A 34 -1.73 3.56 14.64
C GLU A 34 -1.80 4.17 16.03
N ASP A 35 -1.93 5.50 16.15
CA ASP A 35 -2.06 6.19 17.43
C ASP A 35 -3.26 5.67 18.23
N LEU A 36 -4.42 5.52 17.59
CA LEU A 36 -5.61 4.93 18.19
C LEU A 36 -5.40 3.47 18.61
N ALA A 37 -4.69 2.69 17.83
CA ALA A 37 -4.39 1.30 18.13
C ALA A 37 -3.44 1.17 19.33
N LEU A 38 -2.45 2.05 19.43
CA LEU A 38 -1.46 2.06 20.52
C LEU A 38 -2.05 2.56 21.85
N THR A 39 -2.93 3.54 21.81
CA THR A 39 -3.60 4.10 23.00
C THR A 39 -4.78 3.24 23.50
N SER A 40 -5.26 2.31 22.67
CA SER A 40 -6.35 1.39 23.03
C SER A 40 -5.92 0.43 24.16
N ASN A 41 -6.77 0.29 25.18
CA ASN A 41 -6.62 -0.71 26.25
C ASN A 41 -6.97 -2.14 25.80
N SER A 42 -7.39 -2.32 24.54
CA SER A 42 -7.74 -3.63 24.01
C SER A 42 -6.52 -4.52 23.82
N LEU A 43 -6.60 -5.75 24.31
CA LEU A 43 -5.60 -6.80 24.07
C LEU A 43 -5.64 -7.33 22.63
N ILE A 44 -6.68 -7.01 21.86
CA ILE A 44 -6.85 -7.46 20.50
C ILE A 44 -5.92 -6.65 19.60
N LYS A 45 -5.09 -7.35 18.84
CA LYS A 45 -4.20 -6.77 17.83
C LYS A 45 -5.01 -6.14 16.70
N LYS A 46 -4.72 -4.88 16.39
CA LYS A 46 -5.40 -4.14 15.32
C LYS A 46 -4.67 -4.33 13.99
N GLU A 47 -5.43 -4.40 12.92
CA GLU A 47 -4.86 -4.48 11.57
C GLU A 47 -5.38 -3.35 10.69
N ILE A 48 -4.50 -2.76 9.88
CA ILE A 48 -4.88 -1.88 8.78
C ILE A 48 -4.46 -2.49 7.44
N TRP A 49 -5.36 -2.48 6.48
CA TRP A 49 -5.10 -2.96 5.13
C TRP A 49 -5.10 -1.78 4.18
N ILE A 50 -4.00 -1.58 3.48
CA ILE A 50 -3.84 -0.44 2.58
C ILE A 50 -3.65 -0.96 1.15
N ASN A 51 -4.61 -0.61 0.30
CA ASN A 51 -4.55 -0.94 -1.11
C ASN A 51 -3.62 0.04 -1.83
N THR A 52 -2.66 -0.54 -2.54
CA THR A 52 -1.81 0.15 -3.50
C THR A 52 -2.05 -0.41 -4.90
N SER A 53 -1.10 -0.32 -5.79
CA SER A 53 -1.27 -0.72 -7.18
C SER A 53 0.04 -1.23 -7.76
N GLU A 54 -0.05 -2.02 -8.83
CA GLU A 54 1.08 -2.31 -9.70
C GLU A 54 1.76 -1.06 -10.25
N ALA A 55 1.03 0.06 -10.31
CA ALA A 55 1.57 1.37 -10.70
C ALA A 55 2.68 1.91 -9.78
N GLU A 56 2.99 1.22 -8.67
CA GLU A 56 4.20 1.50 -7.89
C GLU A 56 5.49 1.16 -8.66
N ILE A 57 5.43 0.25 -9.64
CA ILE A 57 6.59 -0.26 -10.39
C ILE A 57 6.35 -0.22 -11.88
N PHE A 58 5.13 -0.56 -12.33
CA PHE A 58 4.79 -0.67 -13.74
C PHE A 58 4.08 0.59 -14.24
N PRO A 59 4.29 0.96 -15.52
CA PRO A 59 3.53 2.04 -16.14
C PRO A 59 2.02 1.77 -16.13
N ALA A 60 1.26 2.82 -15.84
CA ALA A 60 -0.20 2.80 -15.80
C ALA A 60 -0.81 3.87 -16.73
N LEU A 61 -0.03 4.39 -17.67
CA LEU A 61 -0.40 5.43 -18.65
C LEU A 61 -0.87 6.74 -18.01
N ASN A 62 -0.54 6.94 -16.73
CA ASN A 62 -0.87 8.14 -15.98
C ASN A 62 0.24 8.46 -14.96
N PRO A 63 1.18 9.37 -15.30
CA PRO A 63 2.33 9.66 -14.47
C PRO A 63 1.98 10.19 -13.07
N SER A 64 0.95 11.02 -12.93
CA SER A 64 0.54 11.55 -11.62
C SER A 64 0.03 10.44 -10.69
N TYR A 65 -0.73 9.50 -11.24
CA TYR A 65 -1.17 8.30 -10.53
C TYR A 65 0.00 7.42 -10.14
N GLU A 66 0.93 7.14 -11.06
CA GLU A 66 2.12 6.31 -10.82
C GLU A 66 2.98 6.87 -9.71
N ILE A 67 3.27 8.17 -9.76
CA ILE A 67 4.04 8.87 -8.71
C ILE A 67 3.33 8.76 -7.35
N SER A 68 2.02 9.02 -7.31
CA SER A 68 1.26 8.96 -6.07
C SER A 68 1.20 7.53 -5.49
N LYS A 69 1.10 6.50 -6.34
CA LYS A 69 1.12 5.09 -5.91
C LYS A 69 2.51 4.64 -5.47
N SER A 70 3.56 5.07 -6.16
CA SER A 70 4.94 4.81 -5.75
C SER A 70 5.23 5.45 -4.39
N LEU A 71 4.80 6.70 -4.17
CA LEU A 71 4.98 7.41 -2.91
C LEU A 71 4.30 6.68 -1.73
N ILE A 72 3.00 6.38 -1.84
CA ILE A 72 2.29 5.69 -0.74
C ILE A 72 2.86 4.29 -0.51
N GLY A 73 3.26 3.58 -1.57
CA GLY A 73 3.88 2.28 -1.47
C GLY A 73 5.17 2.30 -0.66
N GLN A 74 6.03 3.30 -0.86
CA GLN A 74 7.26 3.49 -0.09
C GLN A 74 6.99 3.91 1.35
N LEU A 75 6.06 4.88 1.57
CA LEU A 75 5.69 5.33 2.90
C LEU A 75 5.20 4.17 3.79
N ILE A 76 4.36 3.29 3.24
CA ILE A 76 3.87 2.10 3.96
C ILE A 76 5.02 1.13 4.28
N SER A 77 5.87 0.86 3.30
CA SER A 77 6.99 -0.09 3.46
C SER A 77 7.98 0.39 4.52
N PHE A 78 8.35 1.66 4.49
CA PHE A 78 9.24 2.24 5.50
C PHE A 78 8.57 2.29 6.88
N LYS A 79 7.32 2.75 6.96
CA LYS A 79 6.58 2.77 8.23
C LYS A 79 6.56 1.40 8.88
N LYS A 80 6.21 0.34 8.14
CA LYS A 80 6.19 -1.04 8.62
C LYS A 80 7.58 -1.55 9.04
N ASN A 81 8.62 -1.24 8.26
CA ASN A 81 9.97 -1.74 8.54
C ASN A 81 10.61 -1.05 9.76
N LEU A 82 10.24 0.22 10.01
CA LEU A 82 10.74 1.02 11.13
C LEU A 82 9.91 0.89 12.42
N GLN A 83 8.80 0.14 12.40
CA GLN A 83 8.05 -0.16 13.62
C GLN A 83 8.92 -0.89 14.65
N ASP A 84 8.87 -0.42 15.90
CA ASP A 84 9.47 -1.12 17.03
C ASP A 84 8.72 -2.42 17.40
N LYS A 85 9.29 -3.20 18.31
CA LYS A 85 8.72 -4.49 18.73
C LYS A 85 7.37 -4.35 19.44
N ASP A 86 7.16 -3.30 20.20
CA ASP A 86 5.94 -3.12 21.00
C ASP A 86 4.79 -2.64 20.13
N THR A 87 5.05 -1.74 19.19
CA THR A 87 4.10 -1.38 18.14
C THR A 87 3.67 -2.60 17.33
N LYS A 88 4.60 -3.47 16.91
CA LYS A 88 4.28 -4.70 16.17
C LYS A 88 3.40 -5.70 16.93
N LYS A 89 3.42 -5.67 18.27
CA LYS A 89 2.52 -6.52 19.07
C LYS A 89 1.08 -6.05 19.02
N LYS A 90 0.82 -4.74 18.95
CA LYS A 90 -0.51 -4.13 19.00
C LYS A 90 -1.09 -3.83 17.63
N PHE A 91 -0.23 -3.57 16.63
CA PHE A 91 -0.63 -3.01 15.35
C PHE A 91 0.08 -3.68 14.18
N ILE A 92 -0.72 -4.11 13.19
CA ILE A 92 -0.22 -4.73 11.95
C ILE A 92 -0.63 -3.87 10.76
N ILE A 93 0.32 -3.64 9.86
CA ILE A 93 0.07 -3.06 8.55
C ILE A 93 0.09 -4.21 7.53
N LYS A 94 -0.93 -4.29 6.66
CA LYS A 94 -0.95 -5.16 5.48
C LYS A 94 -1.00 -4.30 4.23
N LYS A 95 -0.10 -4.57 3.31
CA LYS A 95 0.00 -3.91 2.01
C LYS A 95 -0.59 -4.81 0.94
N ILE A 96 -1.59 -4.30 0.21
CA ILE A 96 -2.28 -5.05 -0.83
C ILE A 96 -1.95 -4.41 -2.18
N ILE A 97 -1.29 -5.17 -3.06
CA ILE A 97 -0.96 -4.77 -4.42
C ILE A 97 -2.05 -5.28 -5.34
N LEU A 98 -2.74 -4.35 -6.00
CA LEU A 98 -3.80 -4.67 -6.95
C LEU A 98 -3.33 -4.41 -8.39
N GLY A 99 -3.50 -5.41 -9.23
CA GLY A 99 -3.43 -5.26 -10.68
C GLY A 99 -4.70 -4.63 -11.25
N PRO A 100 -4.84 -4.55 -12.58
CA PRO A 100 -5.96 -3.89 -13.24
C PRO A 100 -7.27 -4.66 -13.05
N PHE A 101 -8.14 -4.17 -12.18
CA PHE A 101 -9.48 -4.69 -11.99
C PHE A 101 -10.55 -3.66 -12.42
N LYS A 102 -11.72 -4.14 -12.78
CA LYS A 102 -12.86 -3.29 -13.19
C LYS A 102 -13.33 -2.45 -12.01
N SER A 103 -13.42 -1.15 -12.23
CA SER A 103 -13.97 -0.17 -11.27
C SER A 103 -14.42 1.07 -12.05
N GLU A 104 -15.06 2.02 -11.37
CA GLU A 104 -15.36 3.32 -11.96
C GLU A 104 -14.11 4.03 -12.46
N LEU A 105 -13.00 3.89 -11.77
CA LEU A 105 -11.68 4.46 -12.15
C LEU A 105 -10.99 3.69 -13.28
N ASN A 106 -11.37 2.43 -13.52
CA ASN A 106 -10.77 1.58 -14.55
C ASN A 106 -11.81 0.63 -15.17
N PRO A 107 -12.64 1.13 -16.09
CA PRO A 107 -13.69 0.32 -16.71
C PRO A 107 -13.18 -0.87 -17.54
N ILE A 108 -11.94 -0.78 -18.04
CA ILE A 108 -11.30 -1.83 -18.88
C ILE A 108 -10.47 -2.83 -18.08
N GLY A 109 -10.55 -2.79 -16.74
CA GLY A 109 -9.81 -3.72 -15.89
C GLY A 109 -10.09 -5.19 -16.22
N ILE A 110 -9.06 -6.03 -16.11
CA ILE A 110 -9.11 -7.45 -16.51
C ILE A 110 -9.82 -8.30 -15.45
N MET A 111 -9.57 -8.02 -14.16
CA MET A 111 -10.16 -8.78 -13.06
C MET A 111 -11.52 -8.21 -12.65
N SER A 112 -12.44 -9.07 -12.20
CA SER A 112 -13.70 -8.59 -11.63
C SER A 112 -13.53 -8.15 -10.17
N PRO A 113 -14.31 -7.16 -9.68
CA PRO A 113 -14.28 -6.76 -8.27
C PRO A 113 -14.59 -7.91 -7.32
N LYS A 114 -15.52 -8.80 -7.70
CA LYS A 114 -15.87 -9.99 -6.93
C LYS A 114 -14.66 -10.91 -6.74
N PHE A 115 -13.97 -11.25 -7.83
CA PHE A 115 -12.75 -12.07 -7.77
C PHE A 115 -11.69 -11.45 -6.85
N VAL A 116 -11.45 -10.13 -7.00
CA VAL A 116 -10.46 -9.42 -6.18
C VAL A 116 -10.84 -9.45 -4.70
N SER A 117 -12.12 -9.20 -4.36
CA SER A 117 -12.58 -9.21 -2.96
C SER A 117 -12.50 -10.58 -2.32
N GLU A 118 -12.87 -11.65 -3.03
CA GLU A 118 -12.74 -13.03 -2.58
C GLU A 118 -11.27 -13.38 -2.31
N LYS A 119 -10.35 -13.02 -3.22
CA LYS A 119 -8.92 -13.27 -3.04
C LYS A 119 -8.33 -12.45 -1.87
N ILE A 120 -8.75 -11.21 -1.68
CA ILE A 120 -8.35 -10.42 -0.50
C ILE A 120 -8.79 -11.13 0.77
N TYR A 121 -10.05 -11.58 0.83
CA TYR A 121 -10.59 -12.27 1.99
C TYR A 121 -9.83 -13.56 2.32
N ASP A 122 -9.57 -14.40 1.32
CA ASP A 122 -8.82 -15.67 1.46
C ASP A 122 -7.40 -15.42 2.01
N LEU A 123 -6.73 -14.38 1.49
CA LEU A 123 -5.35 -14.05 1.85
C LEU A 123 -5.23 -13.18 3.11
N ALA A 124 -6.32 -12.55 3.53
CA ALA A 124 -6.34 -11.67 4.69
C ALA A 124 -5.98 -12.38 5.99
N ASN A 125 -6.39 -13.64 6.14
CA ASN A 125 -6.06 -14.47 7.29
C ASN A 125 -4.61 -14.97 7.30
N SER A 126 -3.86 -14.74 6.21
CA SER A 126 -2.44 -15.05 6.18
C SER A 126 -1.64 -14.10 7.08
N LYS A 127 -0.53 -14.57 7.63
CA LYS A 127 0.41 -13.74 8.38
C LYS A 127 1.25 -12.82 7.50
N ASN A 128 1.02 -12.85 6.18
CA ASN A 128 1.82 -12.09 5.23
C ASN A 128 1.50 -10.61 5.29
N TYR A 129 2.55 -9.80 5.31
CA TYR A 129 2.47 -8.35 5.16
C TYR A 129 2.03 -7.94 3.75
N LEU A 130 2.58 -8.61 2.74
CA LEU A 130 2.36 -8.30 1.33
C LEU A 130 1.36 -9.28 0.74
N ILE A 131 0.25 -8.74 0.24
CA ILE A 131 -0.78 -9.47 -0.49
C ILE A 131 -0.77 -8.95 -1.93
N ILE A 132 -0.62 -9.84 -2.90
CA ILE A 132 -0.58 -9.49 -4.33
C ILE A 132 -1.75 -10.16 -5.03
N ILE A 133 -2.53 -9.36 -5.77
CA ILE A 133 -3.63 -9.85 -6.61
C ILE A 133 -3.49 -9.18 -7.97
N SER A 134 -2.90 -9.89 -8.91
CA SER A 134 -2.57 -9.38 -10.23
C SER A 134 -2.59 -10.48 -11.29
N PRO A 135 -2.98 -10.19 -12.51
CA PRO A 135 -2.79 -11.08 -13.64
C PRO A 135 -1.35 -11.08 -14.17
N ASN A 136 -0.51 -10.12 -13.76
CA ASN A 136 0.87 -9.99 -14.21
C ASN A 136 1.82 -10.84 -13.34
N PRO A 137 2.47 -11.89 -13.84
CA PRO A 137 3.35 -12.74 -13.06
C PRO A 137 4.59 -12.00 -12.54
N LEU A 138 5.08 -10.96 -13.23
CA LEU A 138 6.23 -10.18 -12.80
C LEU A 138 5.97 -9.44 -11.48
N THR A 139 4.71 -9.11 -11.18
CA THR A 139 4.31 -8.49 -9.92
C THR A 139 4.68 -9.36 -8.72
N TYR A 140 4.50 -10.68 -8.85
CA TYR A 140 4.83 -11.64 -7.77
C TYR A 140 6.33 -11.81 -7.54
N LEU A 141 7.15 -11.39 -8.48
CA LEU A 141 8.62 -11.38 -8.36
C LEU A 141 9.14 -10.02 -7.88
N LEU A 142 8.73 -8.95 -8.55
CA LEU A 142 9.33 -7.62 -8.36
C LEU A 142 8.90 -6.95 -7.05
N PHE A 143 7.65 -7.14 -6.60
CA PHE A 143 7.21 -6.54 -5.34
C PHE A 143 7.87 -7.17 -4.11
N PRO A 144 7.95 -8.50 -3.93
CA PRO A 144 8.74 -9.09 -2.85
C PRO A 144 10.19 -8.63 -2.86
N LEU A 145 10.81 -8.53 -4.04
CA LEU A 145 12.18 -8.06 -4.18
C LEU A 145 12.34 -6.60 -3.75
N LYS A 146 11.44 -5.72 -4.19
CA LYS A 146 11.38 -4.31 -3.75
C LYS A 146 11.23 -4.21 -2.21
N GLU A 147 10.31 -4.97 -1.62
CA GLU A 147 10.08 -4.98 -0.19
C GLU A 147 11.31 -5.50 0.59
N PHE A 148 12.00 -6.49 0.05
CA PHE A 148 13.24 -7.01 0.62
C PHE A 148 14.34 -5.93 0.62
N PHE A 149 14.54 -5.20 -0.48
CA PHE A 149 15.52 -4.11 -0.51
C PHE A 149 15.14 -2.95 0.41
N ASN A 150 13.86 -2.59 0.50
CA ASN A 150 13.39 -1.60 1.47
C ASN A 150 13.66 -2.04 2.90
N PHE A 151 13.48 -3.31 3.22
CA PHE A 151 13.81 -3.87 4.54
C PHE A 151 15.31 -3.77 4.82
N LEU A 152 16.18 -4.21 3.90
CA LEU A 152 17.63 -4.10 4.07
C LEU A 152 18.08 -2.65 4.27
N TYR A 153 17.56 -1.74 3.46
CA TYR A 153 17.84 -0.31 3.59
C TYR A 153 17.47 0.23 4.97
N CYS A 154 16.28 -0.09 5.47
CA CYS A 154 15.86 0.31 6.81
C CYS A 154 16.77 -0.27 7.92
N GLN A 155 17.22 -1.54 7.79
CA GLN A 155 18.13 -2.14 8.75
C GLN A 155 19.48 -1.43 8.77
N ILE A 156 20.03 -1.06 7.62
CA ILE A 156 21.30 -0.34 7.54
C ILE A 156 21.19 1.02 8.22
N ILE A 157 20.12 1.79 7.92
CA ILE A 157 19.90 3.11 8.53
C ILE A 157 19.69 3.00 10.05
N TYR A 158 18.93 2.00 10.50
CA TYR A 158 18.67 1.82 11.93
C TYR A 158 19.96 1.47 12.70
N ASN A 159 20.76 0.54 12.16
CA ASN A 159 22.04 0.16 12.78
C ASN A 159 23.08 1.30 12.74
N TYR A 160 23.01 2.20 11.76
CA TYR A 160 23.92 3.36 11.69
C TYR A 160 23.59 4.45 12.72
N LYS A 161 22.33 4.50 13.20
CA LYS A 161 21.87 5.49 14.20
C LYS A 161 21.93 4.97 15.65
N SER A 162 22.20 3.68 15.84
CA SER A 162 22.38 3.03 17.15
C SER A 162 23.84 3.07 17.59
#